data_f0b2966893f97296ad0754fa0a5ec3fd
#
_entry.id   f0b2966893f97296ad0754fa0a5ec3fd
#
_cell.length_a   1.000
_cell.length_b   1.000
_cell.length_c   1.000
_cell.angle_alpha   90.00
_cell.angle_beta   90.00
_cell.angle_gamma   90.00
#
_symmetry.space_group_name_H-M   'P 1'
#
loop_
_entity.id
_entity.type
_entity.pdbx_description
1 polymer ?
#
loop_
_entity_poly.entity_id
_entity_poly.type
_entity_poly.pdbx_seq_one_letter_code
_entity_poly.pdbx_strand_id
1 'polypeptide(L)'
;MSASPFIRREVNGIRVHVLPTERFKTHSVSLYAGAPLLEETVTANAVIPFVLRRGSADYPETRAFRARLDELYGASFGFDVYKRGNNQIIQFRLDAVADRYVPAGAEGGMLREALRFLIGTVCRPALEDGRFTARYVESEKTTVQKRLEAVINDKIRYAAQRCLEEMFAGDPYRLNALGAIGDLPAITPETLHNRYRQWLADAQLDLYVAGDVTPEAVFGLVAETFAAVRRAPAPYRLGEPPKPKPEAKRVEEALDVSQGKLNIGLALPVLASDDDYPAALVYNGILGGFPHSKLFVNVREKASLAYYAS
;
A
#
# COMPACT_ATOMS: atom_id res chain seq x y z
N MET A 1 -8.61 -20.50 -20.22
CA MET A 1 -8.63 -21.10 -18.87
C MET A 1 -9.42 -20.14 -17.98
N SER A 2 -10.60 -20.55 -17.51
CA SER A 2 -11.38 -19.75 -16.57
C SER A 2 -10.54 -19.55 -15.31
N ALA A 3 -10.28 -18.29 -14.93
CA ALA A 3 -9.66 -18.00 -13.66
C ALA A 3 -10.58 -18.53 -12.55
N SER A 4 -10.04 -19.35 -11.64
CA SER A 4 -10.80 -19.80 -10.47
C SER A 4 -11.20 -18.56 -9.66
N PRO A 5 -12.50 -18.28 -9.49
CA PRO A 5 -12.92 -17.08 -8.78
C PRO A 5 -12.51 -17.16 -7.31
N PHE A 6 -12.11 -16.03 -6.73
CA PHE A 6 -11.96 -15.93 -5.28
C PHE A 6 -13.28 -16.28 -4.58
N ILE A 7 -13.21 -17.17 -3.59
CA ILE A 7 -14.31 -17.45 -2.68
C ILE A 7 -14.29 -16.38 -1.59
N ARG A 8 -15.40 -15.69 -1.39
CA ARG A 8 -15.48 -14.49 -0.56
C ARG A 8 -16.44 -14.67 0.59
N ARG A 9 -16.06 -14.19 1.76
CA ARG A 9 -16.93 -14.16 2.95
C ARG A 9 -16.52 -12.97 3.83
N GLU A 10 -17.48 -12.36 4.48
CA GLU A 10 -17.21 -11.42 5.57
C GLU A 10 -17.11 -12.19 6.89
N VAL A 11 -16.03 -11.99 7.64
CA VAL A 11 -15.74 -12.62 8.92
C VAL A 11 -15.30 -11.53 9.89
N ASN A 12 -16.05 -11.32 10.97
CA ASN A 12 -15.75 -10.30 12.00
C ASN A 12 -15.50 -8.88 11.44
N GLY A 13 -16.29 -8.49 10.41
CA GLY A 13 -16.16 -7.19 9.75
C GLY A 13 -14.93 -7.06 8.82
N ILE A 14 -14.33 -8.19 8.43
CA ILE A 14 -13.22 -8.27 7.48
C ILE A 14 -13.69 -9.02 6.24
N ARG A 15 -13.44 -8.47 5.07
CA ARG A 15 -13.71 -9.16 3.81
C ARG A 15 -12.56 -10.12 3.52
N VAL A 16 -12.86 -11.42 3.53
CA VAL A 16 -11.89 -12.49 3.31
C VAL A 16 -12.08 -13.06 1.89
N HIS A 17 -10.99 -13.10 1.15
CA HIS A 17 -10.94 -13.56 -0.24
C HIS A 17 -9.97 -14.74 -0.33
N VAL A 18 -10.47 -15.93 -0.61
CA VAL A 18 -9.66 -17.14 -0.69
C VAL A 18 -9.58 -17.63 -2.13
N LEU A 19 -8.37 -17.87 -2.60
CA LEU A 19 -8.08 -18.52 -3.87
C LEU A 19 -7.42 -19.87 -3.61
N PRO A 20 -8.19 -20.97 -3.55
CA PRO A 20 -7.62 -22.30 -3.45
C PRO A 20 -6.83 -22.62 -4.71
N THR A 21 -5.57 -22.97 -4.57
CA THR A 21 -4.72 -23.34 -5.70
C THR A 21 -3.49 -24.13 -5.27
N GLU A 22 -3.20 -25.20 -5.96
CA GLU A 22 -1.99 -26.02 -5.76
C GLU A 22 -0.82 -25.61 -6.65
N ARG A 23 -0.99 -24.51 -7.43
CA ARG A 23 0.03 -24.07 -8.41
C ARG A 23 1.32 -23.56 -7.75
N PHE A 24 1.25 -23.13 -6.49
CA PHE A 24 2.36 -22.53 -5.77
C PHE A 24 2.80 -23.39 -4.60
N LYS A 25 4.08 -23.30 -4.26
CA LYS A 25 4.67 -23.99 -3.10
C LYS A 25 4.53 -23.17 -1.82
N THR A 26 3.88 -22.02 -1.88
CA THR A 26 3.72 -21.09 -0.78
C THR A 26 2.25 -20.72 -0.58
N HIS A 27 1.92 -20.39 0.65
CA HIS A 27 0.73 -19.62 0.97
C HIS A 27 1.07 -18.13 0.86
N SER A 28 0.31 -17.38 0.08
CA SER A 28 0.41 -15.93 0.02
C SER A 28 -0.73 -15.32 0.79
N VAL A 29 -0.40 -14.53 1.82
CA VAL A 29 -1.37 -13.86 2.69
C VAL A 29 -1.14 -12.36 2.57
N SER A 30 -2.17 -11.62 2.14
CA SER A 30 -2.09 -10.16 2.02
C SER A 30 -3.27 -9.50 2.71
N LEU A 31 -2.99 -8.64 3.69
CA LEU A 31 -3.97 -7.82 4.37
C LEU A 31 -3.88 -6.39 3.84
N TYR A 32 -4.96 -5.91 3.26
CA TYR A 32 -5.10 -4.54 2.80
C TYR A 32 -5.97 -3.78 3.81
N ALA A 33 -5.47 -2.65 4.27
CA ALA A 33 -6.20 -1.74 5.14
C ALA A 33 -6.35 -0.40 4.42
N GLY A 34 -7.55 -0.12 3.96
CA GLY A 34 -7.87 1.10 3.23
C GLY A 34 -8.61 2.11 4.10
N ALA A 35 -8.13 3.34 4.12
CA ALA A 35 -8.75 4.46 4.83
C ALA A 35 -8.91 5.65 3.88
N PRO A 36 -9.87 6.56 4.10
CA PRO A 36 -9.97 7.79 3.33
C PRO A 36 -8.64 8.55 3.32
N LEU A 37 -8.27 9.09 2.16
CA LEU A 37 -7.10 9.93 1.99
C LEU A 37 -7.44 11.32 2.54
N LEU A 38 -6.92 11.65 3.72
CA LEU A 38 -7.19 12.91 4.43
C LEU A 38 -5.87 13.56 4.84
N GLU A 39 -5.80 14.88 4.70
CA GLU A 39 -4.60 15.66 5.03
C GLU A 39 -4.17 15.48 6.48
N GLU A 40 -5.15 15.45 7.40
CA GLU A 40 -4.92 15.37 8.84
C GLU A 40 -4.37 14.00 9.30
N THR A 41 -4.53 12.95 8.49
CA THR A 41 -4.22 11.58 8.92
C THR A 41 -3.23 10.83 8.05
N VAL A 42 -3.05 11.26 6.80
CA VAL A 42 -2.25 10.54 5.80
C VAL A 42 -0.81 10.28 6.26
N THR A 43 -0.16 11.27 6.87
CA THR A 43 1.23 11.16 7.32
C THR A 43 1.35 10.21 8.51
N ALA A 44 0.49 10.35 9.51
CA ALA A 44 0.49 9.47 10.68
C ALA A 44 0.15 8.02 10.29
N ASN A 45 -0.86 7.83 9.44
CA ASN A 45 -1.19 6.49 8.92
C ASN A 45 0.00 5.86 8.19
N ALA A 46 0.75 6.63 7.40
CA ALA A 46 1.91 6.13 6.67
C ALA A 46 3.03 5.65 7.60
N VAL A 47 3.21 6.26 8.78
CA VAL A 47 4.23 5.85 9.76
C VAL A 47 3.86 4.54 10.48
N ILE A 48 2.56 4.23 10.64
CA ILE A 48 2.07 3.06 11.36
C ILE A 48 2.77 1.76 10.92
N PRO A 49 2.76 1.33 9.64
CA PRO A 49 3.33 0.04 9.24
C PRO A 49 4.83 -0.05 9.45
N PHE A 50 5.54 1.07 9.40
CA PHE A 50 6.97 1.12 9.70
C PHE A 50 7.25 0.79 11.17
N VAL A 51 6.42 1.29 12.09
CA VAL A 51 6.56 1.00 13.52
C VAL A 51 6.09 -0.42 13.81
N LEU A 52 4.98 -0.89 13.22
CA LEU A 52 4.44 -2.25 13.44
C LEU A 52 5.45 -3.35 13.08
N ARG A 53 6.25 -3.18 12.04
CA ARG A 53 7.28 -4.17 11.67
C ARG A 53 8.45 -4.27 12.65
N ARG A 54 8.52 -3.39 13.65
CA ARG A 54 9.59 -3.43 14.67
C ARG A 54 9.37 -4.51 15.70
N GLY A 55 8.11 -4.91 15.91
CA GLY A 55 7.74 -5.97 16.82
C GLY A 55 6.24 -6.01 17.10
N SER A 56 5.80 -7.12 17.64
CA SER A 56 4.43 -7.34 18.14
C SER A 56 4.46 -7.67 19.61
N ALA A 57 3.29 -7.79 20.25
CA ALA A 57 3.19 -8.20 21.64
C ALA A 57 3.84 -9.57 21.91
N ASP A 58 3.77 -10.48 20.92
CA ASP A 58 4.38 -11.82 21.01
C ASP A 58 5.89 -11.80 20.70
N TYR A 59 6.34 -10.84 19.92
CA TYR A 59 7.73 -10.67 19.47
C TYR A 59 8.13 -9.21 19.59
N PRO A 60 8.36 -8.70 20.83
CA PRO A 60 8.45 -7.25 21.09
C PRO A 60 9.71 -6.58 20.53
N GLU A 61 10.73 -7.37 20.21
CA GLU A 61 11.99 -6.87 19.67
C GLU A 61 12.15 -7.27 18.19
N THR A 62 12.78 -6.40 17.40
CA THR A 62 13.05 -6.66 15.97
C THR A 62 13.83 -7.96 15.75
N ARG A 63 14.71 -8.34 16.68
CA ARG A 63 15.46 -9.62 16.61
C ARG A 63 14.52 -10.82 16.77
N ALA A 64 13.66 -10.81 17.79
CA ALA A 64 12.68 -11.87 18.02
C ALA A 64 11.68 -11.96 16.86
N PHE A 65 11.23 -10.81 16.36
CA PHE A 65 10.34 -10.73 15.20
C PHE A 65 10.94 -11.38 13.95
N ARG A 66 12.23 -11.12 13.67
CA ARG A 66 12.93 -11.73 12.54
C ARG A 66 13.21 -13.22 12.76
N ALA A 67 13.65 -13.60 13.96
CA ALA A 67 13.88 -15.01 14.32
C ALA A 67 12.61 -15.84 14.09
N ARG A 68 11.43 -15.27 14.42
CA ARG A 68 10.15 -15.95 14.14
C ARG A 68 9.90 -16.18 12.67
N LEU A 69 10.23 -15.24 11.79
CA LEU A 69 10.14 -15.43 10.34
C LEU A 69 11.07 -16.54 9.84
N ASP A 70 12.28 -16.64 10.40
CA ASP A 70 13.23 -17.72 10.08
C ASP A 70 12.70 -19.07 10.56
N GLU A 71 12.09 -19.16 11.75
CA GLU A 71 11.40 -20.35 12.26
C GLU A 71 10.21 -20.76 11.39
N LEU A 72 9.55 -19.81 10.74
CA LEU A 72 8.53 -20.06 9.73
C LEU A 72 9.12 -20.40 8.35
N TYR A 73 10.25 -21.10 8.35
CA TYR A 73 10.98 -21.53 7.15
C TYR A 73 11.36 -20.38 6.22
N GLY A 74 11.79 -19.27 6.78
CA GLY A 74 12.18 -18.09 6.02
C GLY A 74 10.98 -17.36 5.41
N ALA A 75 9.86 -17.34 6.09
CA ALA A 75 8.69 -16.59 5.64
C ALA A 75 9.05 -15.12 5.38
N SER A 76 8.59 -14.58 4.26
CA SER A 76 8.81 -13.17 3.95
C SER A 76 7.68 -12.32 4.51
N PHE A 77 8.02 -11.25 5.21
CA PHE A 77 7.07 -10.24 5.68
C PHE A 77 7.43 -8.87 5.14
N GLY A 78 6.46 -8.21 4.55
CA GLY A 78 6.62 -6.86 4.00
C GLY A 78 5.36 -6.04 4.12
N PHE A 79 5.50 -4.73 3.86
CA PHE A 79 4.35 -3.85 3.74
C PHE A 79 4.62 -2.80 2.66
N ASP A 80 3.54 -2.22 2.14
CA ASP A 80 3.57 -1.10 1.23
C ASP A 80 2.50 -0.06 1.60
N VAL A 81 2.73 1.20 1.22
CA VAL A 81 1.81 2.32 1.43
C VAL A 81 1.62 3.04 0.11
N TYR A 82 0.40 3.07 -0.38
CA TYR A 82 0.07 3.70 -1.65
C TYR A 82 -1.38 4.21 -1.66
N LYS A 83 -1.79 4.87 -2.73
CA LYS A 83 -3.17 5.35 -2.88
C LYS A 83 -3.91 4.63 -4.01
N ARG A 84 -5.21 4.43 -3.81
CA ARG A 84 -6.16 3.95 -4.81
C ARG A 84 -7.40 4.82 -4.77
N GLY A 85 -7.63 5.59 -5.85
CA GLY A 85 -8.60 6.67 -5.80
C GLY A 85 -8.33 7.58 -4.60
N ASN A 86 -9.36 7.98 -3.90
CA ASN A 86 -9.26 8.84 -2.70
C ASN A 86 -9.10 8.03 -1.40
N ASN A 87 -8.40 6.90 -1.48
CA ASN A 87 -8.05 6.08 -0.31
C ASN A 87 -6.55 5.88 -0.22
N GLN A 88 -6.04 5.95 1.00
CA GLN A 88 -4.71 5.47 1.37
C GLN A 88 -4.81 3.98 1.70
N ILE A 89 -3.98 3.17 1.07
CA ILE A 89 -3.93 1.72 1.28
C ILE A 89 -2.61 1.38 1.97
N ILE A 90 -2.72 0.67 3.07
CA ILE A 90 -1.59 -0.01 3.71
C ILE A 90 -1.77 -1.49 3.45
N GLN A 91 -0.85 -2.08 2.73
CA GLN A 91 -0.80 -3.51 2.45
C GLN A 91 0.26 -4.15 3.34
N PHE A 92 -0.12 -5.19 4.06
CA PHE A 92 0.82 -6.12 4.69
C PHE A 92 0.80 -7.42 3.93
N ARG A 93 1.96 -7.99 3.68
CA ARG A 93 2.10 -9.25 2.94
C ARG A 93 3.00 -10.19 3.70
N LEU A 94 2.59 -11.46 3.73
CA LEU A 94 3.37 -12.56 4.25
C LEU A 94 3.27 -13.74 3.28
N ASP A 95 4.41 -14.25 2.83
CA ASP A 95 4.50 -15.45 2.03
C ASP A 95 5.23 -16.53 2.86
N ALA A 96 4.58 -17.67 3.08
CA ALA A 96 5.12 -18.80 3.84
C ALA A 96 5.05 -20.09 3.00
N VAL A 97 5.93 -21.02 3.29
CA VAL A 97 5.94 -22.36 2.63
C VAL A 97 4.63 -23.08 2.93
N ALA A 98 4.07 -23.76 1.93
CA ALA A 98 2.84 -24.55 2.12
C ALA A 98 3.11 -25.80 2.97
N ASP A 99 2.11 -26.19 3.79
CA ASP A 99 2.20 -27.26 4.79
C ASP A 99 2.76 -28.57 4.25
N ARG A 100 2.43 -28.95 3.03
CA ARG A 100 2.91 -30.18 2.39
C ARG A 100 4.43 -30.22 2.13
N TYR A 101 5.13 -29.08 2.23
CA TYR A 101 6.58 -28.99 1.99
C TYR A 101 7.39 -28.84 3.28
N VAL A 102 6.75 -28.85 4.43
CA VAL A 102 7.42 -28.82 5.74
C VAL A 102 7.32 -30.18 6.41
N PRO A 103 8.28 -30.59 7.28
CA PRO A 103 8.19 -31.82 8.03
C PRO A 103 6.92 -31.91 8.87
N ALA A 104 6.34 -33.11 8.96
CA ALA A 104 5.19 -33.37 9.84
C ALA A 104 5.58 -33.06 11.30
N GLY A 105 4.90 -32.12 11.94
CA GLY A 105 5.16 -31.70 13.33
C GLY A 105 5.16 -30.19 13.56
N ALA A 106 4.96 -29.35 12.54
CA ALA A 106 4.62 -27.95 12.74
C ALA A 106 3.22 -27.92 13.39
N GLU A 107 3.16 -27.73 14.71
CA GLU A 107 1.90 -27.67 15.45
C GLU A 107 0.98 -26.61 14.83
N GLY A 108 -0.18 -27.05 14.35
CA GLY A 108 -1.23 -26.17 13.82
C GLY A 108 -1.15 -25.78 12.36
N GLY A 109 -0.07 -26.10 11.63
CA GLY A 109 0.12 -25.81 10.21
C GLY A 109 0.68 -24.41 9.90
N MET A 110 1.43 -24.32 8.80
CA MET A 110 2.12 -23.08 8.38
C MET A 110 1.16 -21.92 8.09
N LEU A 111 0.00 -22.24 7.51
CA LEU A 111 -1.02 -21.19 7.24
C LEU A 111 -1.51 -20.55 8.55
N ARG A 112 -1.78 -21.37 9.58
CA ARG A 112 -2.22 -20.88 10.89
C ARG A 112 -1.19 -19.96 11.52
N GLU A 113 0.07 -20.40 11.53
CA GLU A 113 1.16 -19.62 12.10
C GLU A 113 1.45 -18.34 11.31
N ALA A 114 1.36 -18.38 9.98
CA ALA A 114 1.48 -17.22 9.11
C ALA A 114 0.37 -16.18 9.39
N LEU A 115 -0.88 -16.64 9.49
CA LEU A 115 -2.02 -15.78 9.82
C LEU A 115 -1.89 -15.19 11.23
N ARG A 116 -1.54 -16.01 12.24
CA ARG A 116 -1.31 -15.52 13.61
C ARG A 116 -0.21 -14.46 13.67
N PHE A 117 0.89 -14.70 12.96
CA PHE A 117 1.99 -13.75 12.89
C PHE A 117 1.57 -12.42 12.23
N LEU A 118 0.94 -12.47 11.05
CA LEU A 118 0.50 -11.28 10.33
C LEU A 118 -0.51 -10.49 11.15
N ILE A 119 -1.55 -11.16 11.65
CA ILE A 119 -2.62 -10.53 12.41
C ILE A 119 -2.10 -10.04 13.78
N GLY A 120 -1.27 -10.82 14.44
CA GLY A 120 -0.60 -10.42 15.69
C GLY A 120 0.23 -9.15 15.48
N THR A 121 0.97 -9.06 14.39
CA THR A 121 1.76 -7.88 14.02
C THR A 121 0.87 -6.65 13.83
N VAL A 122 -0.26 -6.79 13.13
CA VAL A 122 -1.13 -5.66 12.80
C VAL A 122 -2.03 -5.27 13.95
N CYS A 123 -2.56 -6.23 14.73
CA CYS A 123 -3.59 -6.00 15.75
C CYS A 123 -3.05 -5.92 17.18
N ARG A 124 -1.85 -6.46 17.42
CA ARG A 124 -1.22 -6.50 18.75
C ARG A 124 0.23 -6.02 18.68
N PRO A 125 0.46 -4.70 18.47
CA PRO A 125 1.81 -4.15 18.38
C PRO A 125 2.55 -4.28 19.71
N ALA A 126 3.89 -4.22 19.63
CA ALA A 126 4.71 -4.05 20.82
C ALA A 126 4.54 -2.63 21.36
N LEU A 127 4.17 -2.53 22.62
CA LEU A 127 3.95 -1.28 23.33
C LEU A 127 4.86 -1.19 24.56
N GLU A 128 5.23 0.04 24.90
CA GLU A 128 5.95 0.41 26.11
C GLU A 128 5.10 1.43 26.86
N ASP A 129 4.72 1.15 28.10
CA ASP A 129 3.80 1.97 28.90
C ASP A 129 2.49 2.31 28.18
N GLY A 130 1.93 1.35 27.43
CA GLY A 130 0.66 1.50 26.71
C GLY A 130 0.71 2.36 25.44
N ARG A 131 1.91 2.69 24.93
CA ARG A 131 2.12 3.48 23.71
C ARG A 131 3.24 2.86 22.85
N PHE A 132 3.42 3.32 21.65
CA PHE A 132 4.55 2.88 20.82
C PHE A 132 5.90 3.29 21.44
N THR A 133 6.90 2.43 21.31
CA THR A 133 8.27 2.71 21.80
C THR A 133 8.85 3.94 21.11
N ALA A 134 9.24 4.95 21.87
CA ALA A 134 9.68 6.25 21.38
C ALA A 134 10.83 6.15 20.36
N ARG A 135 11.85 5.32 20.65
CA ARG A 135 12.98 5.11 19.74
C ARG A 135 12.58 4.58 18.37
N TYR A 136 11.54 3.73 18.33
CA TYR A 136 11.03 3.19 17.05
C TYR A 136 10.25 4.24 16.27
N VAL A 137 9.41 5.01 16.94
CA VAL A 137 8.68 6.11 16.30
C VAL A 137 9.65 7.11 15.67
N GLU A 138 10.65 7.59 16.41
CA GLU A 138 11.62 8.57 15.88
C GLU A 138 12.46 7.98 14.74
N SER A 139 12.92 6.72 14.87
CA SER A 139 13.65 6.05 13.80
C SER A 139 12.82 5.92 12.52
N GLU A 140 11.53 5.60 12.64
CA GLU A 140 10.68 5.40 11.46
C GLU A 140 10.17 6.71 10.86
N LYS A 141 9.98 7.76 11.66
CA LYS A 141 9.79 9.14 11.15
C LYS A 141 10.96 9.53 10.25
N THR A 142 12.19 9.31 10.72
CA THR A 142 13.40 9.56 9.91
C THR A 142 13.40 8.72 8.62
N THR A 143 12.95 7.47 8.69
CA THR A 143 12.84 6.59 7.50
C THR A 143 11.83 7.13 6.49
N VAL A 144 10.65 7.56 6.96
CA VAL A 144 9.60 8.16 6.10
C VAL A 144 10.08 9.48 5.51
N GLN A 145 10.72 10.34 6.32
CA GLN A 145 11.31 11.59 5.85
C GLN A 145 12.29 11.35 4.69
N LYS A 146 13.24 10.43 4.86
CA LYS A 146 14.20 10.09 3.80
C LYS A 146 13.54 9.56 2.53
N ARG A 147 12.43 8.83 2.65
CA ARG A 147 11.68 8.37 1.49
C ARG A 147 10.99 9.52 0.76
N LEU A 148 10.43 10.48 1.48
CA LEU A 148 9.83 11.68 0.89
C LEU A 148 10.90 12.57 0.23
N GLU A 149 12.04 12.77 0.88
CA GLU A 149 13.19 13.51 0.33
C GLU A 149 13.76 12.82 -0.93
N ALA A 150 13.78 11.49 -0.96
CA ALA A 150 14.27 10.73 -2.12
C ALA A 150 13.45 11.00 -3.39
N VAL A 151 12.15 11.31 -3.28
CA VAL A 151 11.32 11.71 -4.42
C VAL A 151 11.82 13.03 -5.01
N ILE A 152 12.23 13.99 -4.19
CA ILE A 152 12.78 15.28 -4.63
C ILE A 152 14.09 15.08 -5.40
N ASN A 153 14.88 14.10 -5.02
CA ASN A 153 16.14 13.76 -5.70
C ASN A 153 15.91 13.07 -7.07
N ASP A 154 14.83 12.32 -7.23
CA ASP A 154 14.38 11.79 -8.52
C ASP A 154 13.53 12.85 -9.25
N LYS A 155 14.18 13.68 -10.05
CA LYS A 155 13.53 14.83 -10.71
C LYS A 155 12.39 14.46 -11.64
N ILE A 156 12.38 13.25 -12.20
CA ILE A 156 11.28 12.76 -13.04
C ILE A 156 10.06 12.49 -12.17
N ARG A 157 10.24 11.75 -11.08
CA ARG A 157 9.16 11.48 -10.11
C ARG A 157 8.66 12.74 -9.44
N TYR A 158 9.59 13.64 -9.08
CA TYR A 158 9.24 14.93 -8.48
C TYR A 158 8.34 15.75 -9.41
N ALA A 159 8.72 15.91 -10.68
CA ALA A 159 7.93 16.65 -11.66
C ALA A 159 6.55 16.01 -11.88
N ALA A 160 6.47 14.66 -11.93
CA ALA A 160 5.21 13.95 -12.04
C ALA A 160 4.31 14.15 -10.81
N GLN A 161 4.89 14.11 -9.61
CA GLN A 161 4.15 14.36 -8.37
C GLN A 161 3.64 15.81 -8.31
N ARG A 162 4.49 16.80 -8.64
CA ARG A 162 4.09 18.22 -8.69
C ARG A 162 2.98 18.48 -9.71
N CYS A 163 3.08 17.87 -10.90
CA CYS A 163 2.02 17.93 -11.88
C CYS A 163 0.68 17.41 -11.33
N LEU A 164 0.71 16.28 -10.63
CA LEU A 164 -0.47 15.67 -10.02
C LEU A 164 -1.05 16.55 -8.90
N GLU A 165 -0.20 17.13 -8.03
CA GLU A 165 -0.61 18.05 -6.98
C GLU A 165 -1.34 19.30 -7.54
N GLU A 166 -0.82 19.85 -8.63
CA GLU A 166 -1.41 21.01 -9.30
C GLU A 166 -2.72 20.67 -10.06
N MET A 167 -2.76 19.49 -10.70
CA MET A 167 -3.99 19.02 -11.37
C MET A 167 -5.14 18.79 -10.40
N PHE A 168 -4.85 18.22 -9.24
CA PHE A 168 -5.81 17.87 -8.21
C PHE A 168 -5.83 18.86 -7.03
N ALA A 169 -5.45 20.11 -7.26
CA ALA A 169 -5.54 21.16 -6.24
C ALA A 169 -6.97 21.23 -5.68
N GLY A 170 -7.12 21.07 -4.36
CA GLY A 170 -8.43 21.02 -3.68
C GLY A 170 -9.07 19.64 -3.61
N ASP A 171 -8.51 18.61 -4.27
CA ASP A 171 -8.96 17.23 -4.17
C ASP A 171 -7.98 16.41 -3.30
N PRO A 172 -8.46 15.47 -2.45
CA PRO A 172 -7.59 14.60 -1.66
C PRO A 172 -6.57 13.82 -2.47
N TYR A 173 -6.85 13.54 -3.74
CA TYR A 173 -5.94 12.79 -4.61
C TYR A 173 -4.59 13.49 -4.83
N ARG A 174 -4.48 14.82 -4.59
CA ARG A 174 -3.21 15.56 -4.59
C ARG A 174 -2.20 15.05 -3.56
N LEU A 175 -2.68 14.46 -2.45
CA LEU A 175 -1.84 14.05 -1.33
C LEU A 175 -0.88 12.91 -1.71
N ASN A 176 0.34 12.98 -1.22
CA ASN A 176 1.27 11.85 -1.27
C ASN A 176 0.80 10.77 -0.28
N ALA A 177 0.85 9.50 -0.68
CA ALA A 177 0.46 8.40 0.20
C ALA A 177 1.32 8.28 1.48
N LEU A 178 2.56 8.78 1.45
CA LEU A 178 3.43 8.86 2.64
C LEU A 178 3.21 10.13 3.46
N GLY A 179 2.32 11.04 3.02
CA GLY A 179 2.05 12.31 3.67
C GLY A 179 3.06 13.39 3.33
N ALA A 180 3.33 14.28 4.28
CA ALA A 180 4.20 15.42 4.13
C ALA A 180 5.26 15.49 5.23
N ILE A 181 6.48 15.97 4.88
CA ILE A 181 7.60 16.11 5.83
C ILE A 181 7.23 17.02 6.99
N GLY A 182 6.47 18.10 6.70
CA GLY A 182 6.06 19.10 7.70
C GLY A 182 5.19 18.52 8.83
N ASP A 183 4.50 17.40 8.62
CA ASP A 183 3.62 16.78 9.62
C ASP A 183 4.39 15.86 10.58
N LEU A 184 5.57 15.36 10.18
CA LEU A 184 6.34 14.39 10.96
C LEU A 184 6.71 14.88 12.38
N PRO A 185 7.08 16.15 12.62
CA PRO A 185 7.40 16.63 13.96
C PRO A 185 6.25 16.49 14.97
N ALA A 186 4.98 16.63 14.52
CA ALA A 186 3.81 16.53 15.39
C ALA A 186 3.48 15.07 15.79
N ILE A 187 4.09 14.06 15.16
CA ILE A 187 3.86 12.65 15.44
C ILE A 187 4.71 12.24 16.65
N THR A 188 4.05 11.92 17.76
CA THR A 188 4.65 11.38 18.99
C THR A 188 4.26 9.91 19.17
N PRO A 189 4.92 9.15 20.08
CA PRO A 189 4.50 7.79 20.41
C PRO A 189 3.03 7.66 20.81
N GLU A 190 2.53 8.63 21.55
CA GLU A 190 1.15 8.66 22.03
C GLU A 190 0.16 9.01 20.91
N THR A 191 0.41 10.10 20.15
CA THR A 191 -0.47 10.50 19.05
C THR A 191 -0.53 9.45 17.97
N LEU A 192 0.60 8.79 17.66
CA LEU A 192 0.66 7.71 16.69
C LEU A 192 -0.11 6.47 17.17
N HIS A 193 0.01 6.10 18.46
CA HIS A 193 -0.73 4.97 19.02
C HIS A 193 -2.25 5.23 19.01
N ASN A 194 -2.67 6.44 19.38
CA ASN A 194 -4.07 6.84 19.31
C ASN A 194 -4.59 6.80 17.85
N ARG A 195 -3.82 7.30 16.90
CA ARG A 195 -4.16 7.23 15.47
C ARG A 195 -4.22 5.78 14.98
N TYR A 196 -3.27 4.92 15.36
CA TYR A 196 -3.28 3.51 15.04
C TYR A 196 -4.57 2.82 15.51
N ARG A 197 -5.02 3.08 16.74
CA ARG A 197 -6.26 2.50 17.27
C ARG A 197 -7.49 2.92 16.45
N GLN A 198 -7.58 4.20 16.09
CA GLN A 198 -8.64 4.72 15.24
C GLN A 198 -8.55 4.11 13.84
N TRP A 199 -7.36 4.12 13.23
CA TRP A 199 -7.14 3.54 11.91
C TRP A 199 -7.53 2.05 11.87
N LEU A 200 -7.17 1.26 12.87
CA LEU A 200 -7.54 -0.15 12.94
C LEU A 200 -9.06 -0.35 13.06
N ALA A 201 -9.77 0.55 13.74
CA ALA A 201 -11.23 0.52 13.86
C ALA A 201 -11.94 0.96 12.57
N ASP A 202 -11.42 1.98 11.89
CA ASP A 202 -12.10 2.68 10.79
C ASP A 202 -11.67 2.17 9.39
N ALA A 203 -10.47 1.58 9.26
CA ALA A 203 -9.99 1.12 7.96
C ALA A 203 -10.82 -0.05 7.43
N GLN A 204 -11.15 -0.04 6.16
CA GLN A 204 -11.70 -1.21 5.48
C GLN A 204 -10.62 -2.28 5.35
N LEU A 205 -10.84 -3.46 5.91
CA LEU A 205 -9.88 -4.58 5.80
C LEU A 205 -10.34 -5.59 4.76
N ASP A 206 -9.41 -5.93 3.87
CA ASP A 206 -9.52 -7.01 2.90
C ASP A 206 -8.36 -7.98 3.10
N LEU A 207 -8.65 -9.21 3.46
CA LEU A 207 -7.65 -10.28 3.60
C LEU A 207 -7.72 -11.21 2.40
N TYR A 208 -6.63 -11.32 1.67
CA TYR A 208 -6.47 -12.26 0.56
C TYR A 208 -5.57 -13.42 0.99
N VAL A 209 -6.04 -14.63 0.74
CA VAL A 209 -5.26 -15.86 0.97
C VAL A 209 -5.28 -16.68 -0.30
N ALA A 210 -4.10 -16.97 -0.85
CA ALA A 210 -3.94 -17.84 -2.02
C ALA A 210 -2.95 -18.96 -1.71
N GLY A 211 -3.29 -20.19 -2.08
CA GLY A 211 -2.45 -21.35 -1.86
C GLY A 211 -3.24 -22.66 -1.77
N ASP A 212 -2.57 -23.71 -1.34
CA ASP A 212 -3.15 -25.03 -1.08
C ASP A 212 -3.90 -25.01 0.26
N VAL A 213 -5.12 -24.44 0.21
CA VAL A 213 -5.96 -24.18 1.39
C VAL A 213 -7.43 -24.47 1.09
N THR A 214 -8.20 -24.82 2.11
CA THR A 214 -9.65 -24.85 2.02
C THR A 214 -10.25 -23.53 2.51
N PRO A 215 -11.26 -22.98 1.85
CA PRO A 215 -11.89 -21.72 2.27
C PRO A 215 -12.40 -21.76 3.71
N GLU A 216 -12.98 -22.87 4.12
CA GLU A 216 -13.54 -23.07 5.46
C GLU A 216 -12.46 -23.00 6.54
N ALA A 217 -11.28 -23.60 6.30
CA ALA A 217 -10.15 -23.52 7.21
C ALA A 217 -9.67 -22.07 7.37
N VAL A 218 -9.55 -21.32 6.25
CA VAL A 218 -9.16 -19.90 6.29
C VAL A 218 -10.20 -19.08 7.07
N PHE A 219 -11.49 -19.23 6.77
CA PHE A 219 -12.55 -18.49 7.46
C PHE A 219 -12.58 -18.79 8.97
N GLY A 220 -12.40 -20.06 9.35
CA GLY A 220 -12.30 -20.46 10.76
C GLY A 220 -11.11 -19.83 11.48
N LEU A 221 -9.94 -19.83 10.85
CA LEU A 221 -8.71 -19.20 11.37
C LEU A 221 -8.87 -17.70 11.54
N VAL A 222 -9.49 -17.03 10.56
CA VAL A 222 -9.74 -15.58 10.63
C VAL A 222 -10.73 -15.27 11.75
N ALA A 223 -11.81 -16.06 11.90
CA ALA A 223 -12.78 -15.88 12.96
C ALA A 223 -12.14 -16.01 14.35
N GLU A 224 -11.24 -16.98 14.53
CA GLU A 224 -10.49 -17.19 15.78
C GLU A 224 -9.55 -16.01 16.08
N THR A 225 -8.83 -15.53 15.05
CA THR A 225 -7.70 -14.62 15.24
C THR A 225 -8.14 -13.14 15.35
N PHE A 226 -9.20 -12.74 14.63
CA PHE A 226 -9.76 -11.38 14.67
C PHE A 226 -10.94 -11.19 15.64
N ALA A 227 -11.22 -12.16 16.51
CA ALA A 227 -12.40 -12.13 17.39
C ALA A 227 -12.48 -10.91 18.34
N ALA A 228 -11.36 -10.24 18.60
CA ALA A 228 -11.26 -9.19 19.63
C ALA A 228 -11.35 -7.75 19.10
N VAL A 229 -11.45 -7.50 17.79
CA VAL A 229 -11.40 -6.13 17.25
C VAL A 229 -12.81 -5.63 16.92
N ARG A 230 -13.35 -4.70 17.74
CA ARG A 230 -14.55 -3.94 17.37
C ARG A 230 -14.23 -3.01 16.21
N ARG A 231 -15.03 -3.09 15.14
CA ARG A 231 -14.78 -2.34 13.92
C ARG A 231 -16.04 -1.64 13.42
N ALA A 232 -15.84 -0.44 12.88
CA ALA A 232 -16.84 0.32 12.17
C ALA A 232 -16.19 0.90 10.88
N PRO A 233 -15.89 0.03 9.88
CA PRO A 233 -15.10 0.42 8.74
C PRO A 233 -15.80 1.48 7.90
N ALA A 234 -15.08 2.56 7.58
CA ALA A 234 -15.52 3.55 6.63
C ALA A 234 -15.52 2.95 5.20
N PRO A 235 -16.53 3.20 4.37
CA PRO A 235 -16.55 2.72 3.00
C PRO A 235 -15.40 3.35 2.20
N TYR A 236 -14.92 2.62 1.18
CA TYR A 236 -13.98 3.20 0.24
C TYR A 236 -14.58 4.41 -0.47
N ARG A 237 -13.79 5.46 -0.57
CA ARG A 237 -14.13 6.65 -1.37
C ARG A 237 -13.71 6.39 -2.81
N LEU A 238 -14.69 6.26 -3.69
CA LEU A 238 -14.45 6.24 -5.13
C LEU A 238 -14.00 7.65 -5.55
N GLY A 239 -12.90 7.74 -6.30
CA GLY A 239 -12.49 8.99 -6.90
C GLY A 239 -13.49 9.41 -7.99
N GLU A 240 -13.73 10.70 -8.11
CA GLU A 240 -14.42 11.26 -9.28
C GLU A 240 -13.38 11.47 -10.41
N PRO A 241 -13.76 11.27 -11.68
CA PRO A 241 -12.89 11.65 -12.79
C PRO A 241 -12.58 13.14 -12.70
N PRO A 242 -11.33 13.56 -12.96
CA PRO A 242 -10.97 14.96 -12.93
C PRO A 242 -11.80 15.74 -13.97
N LYS A 243 -12.39 16.86 -13.56
CA LYS A 243 -13.12 17.73 -14.46
C LYS A 243 -12.15 18.46 -15.38
N PRO A 244 -12.37 18.48 -16.70
CA PRO A 244 -11.58 19.27 -17.62
C PRO A 244 -11.58 20.73 -17.20
N LYS A 245 -10.40 21.37 -17.18
CA LYS A 245 -10.28 22.81 -16.93
C LYS A 245 -10.21 23.51 -18.28
N PRO A 246 -10.89 24.68 -18.46
CA PRO A 246 -10.92 25.38 -19.75
C PRO A 246 -9.56 25.96 -20.14
N GLU A 247 -8.68 26.21 -19.16
CA GLU A 247 -7.35 26.79 -19.40
C GLU A 247 -6.24 25.87 -18.88
N ALA A 248 -5.16 25.75 -19.67
CA ALA A 248 -3.96 25.05 -19.27
C ALA A 248 -3.22 25.87 -18.19
N LYS A 249 -2.92 25.25 -17.06
CA LYS A 249 -2.06 25.84 -16.02
C LYS A 249 -0.61 25.44 -16.30
N ARG A 250 0.29 26.42 -16.36
CA ARG A 250 1.73 26.23 -16.44
C ARG A 250 2.37 26.58 -15.09
N VAL A 251 3.15 25.66 -14.56
CA VAL A 251 3.92 25.84 -13.31
C VAL A 251 5.38 25.56 -13.62
N GLU A 252 6.27 26.46 -13.22
CA GLU A 252 7.70 26.34 -13.37
C GLU A 252 8.38 26.42 -12.01
N GLU A 253 9.27 25.47 -11.73
CA GLU A 253 10.09 25.45 -10.53
C GLU A 253 11.57 25.38 -10.94
N ALA A 254 12.36 26.35 -10.48
CA ALA A 254 13.79 26.40 -10.73
C ALA A 254 14.52 25.52 -9.69
N LEU A 255 15.23 24.51 -10.16
CA LEU A 255 16.06 23.62 -9.38
C LEU A 255 17.46 23.57 -9.98
N ASP A 256 18.46 23.26 -9.14
CA ASP A 256 19.84 23.04 -9.60
C ASP A 256 19.92 21.68 -10.33
N VAL A 257 19.64 21.69 -11.62
CA VAL A 257 19.63 20.50 -12.48
C VAL A 257 20.21 20.83 -13.86
N SER A 258 20.94 19.87 -14.43
CA SER A 258 21.52 20.01 -15.78
C SER A 258 20.49 19.87 -16.92
N GLN A 259 19.33 19.27 -16.64
CA GLN A 259 18.29 19.01 -17.65
C GLN A 259 16.90 19.33 -17.09
N GLY A 260 16.12 20.12 -17.82
CA GLY A 260 14.71 20.33 -17.53
C GLY A 260 13.89 19.04 -17.56
N LYS A 261 12.86 18.95 -16.71
CA LYS A 261 11.88 17.88 -16.71
C LYS A 261 10.51 18.49 -16.95
N LEU A 262 9.80 18.03 -17.98
CA LEU A 262 8.47 18.46 -18.33
C LEU A 262 7.48 17.32 -18.07
N ASN A 263 6.41 17.62 -17.34
CA ASN A 263 5.24 16.77 -17.21
C ASN A 263 4.00 17.52 -17.70
N ILE A 264 3.17 16.83 -18.48
CA ILE A 264 1.89 17.37 -18.96
C ILE A 264 0.79 16.46 -18.45
N GLY A 265 -0.10 17.01 -17.63
CA GLY A 265 -1.26 16.30 -17.10
C GLY A 265 -2.50 16.58 -17.95
N LEU A 266 -3.16 15.53 -18.39
CA LEU A 266 -4.42 15.58 -19.14
C LEU A 266 -5.51 14.83 -18.34
N ALA A 267 -6.67 15.47 -18.18
CA ALA A 267 -7.83 14.84 -17.56
C ALA A 267 -8.56 13.97 -18.59
N LEU A 268 -8.72 12.68 -18.28
CA LEU A 268 -9.54 11.75 -19.05
C LEU A 268 -10.76 11.38 -18.23
N PRO A 269 -11.99 11.51 -18.76
CA PRO A 269 -13.22 11.12 -18.06
C PRO A 269 -13.47 9.60 -18.15
N VAL A 270 -12.44 8.78 -17.91
CA VAL A 270 -12.49 7.32 -17.98
C VAL A 270 -11.98 6.74 -16.69
N LEU A 271 -12.80 5.95 -16.00
CA LEU A 271 -12.44 5.20 -14.82
C LEU A 271 -11.96 3.80 -15.18
N ALA A 272 -11.20 3.17 -14.30
CA ALA A 272 -10.72 1.79 -14.48
C ALA A 272 -11.86 0.75 -14.53
N SER A 273 -13.05 1.11 -14.07
CA SER A 273 -14.27 0.30 -14.14
C SER A 273 -15.08 0.46 -15.41
N ASP A 274 -14.75 1.43 -16.25
CA ASP A 274 -15.52 1.76 -17.45
C ASP A 274 -15.17 0.82 -18.61
N ASP A 275 -16.13 0.56 -19.47
CA ASP A 275 -15.94 -0.29 -20.65
C ASP A 275 -14.90 0.29 -21.62
N ASP A 276 -14.71 1.61 -21.62
CA ASP A 276 -13.73 2.32 -22.43
C ASP A 276 -12.29 2.29 -21.87
N TYR A 277 -12.10 1.75 -20.64
CA TYR A 277 -10.77 1.71 -20.02
C TYR A 277 -9.71 0.94 -20.83
N PRO A 278 -10.01 -0.23 -21.44
CA PRO A 278 -9.06 -0.90 -22.33
C PRO A 278 -8.65 -0.04 -23.54
N ALA A 279 -9.60 0.70 -24.13
CA ALA A 279 -9.31 1.62 -25.23
C ALA A 279 -8.41 2.79 -24.76
N ALA A 280 -8.64 3.33 -23.56
CA ALA A 280 -7.79 4.35 -22.97
C ALA A 280 -6.34 3.85 -22.73
N LEU A 281 -6.16 2.59 -22.32
CA LEU A 281 -4.83 1.97 -22.19
C LEU A 281 -4.09 1.87 -23.53
N VAL A 282 -4.80 1.43 -24.58
CA VAL A 282 -4.24 1.37 -25.96
C VAL A 282 -3.90 2.76 -26.46
N TYR A 283 -4.78 3.73 -26.25
CA TYR A 283 -4.52 5.14 -26.59
C TYR A 283 -3.26 5.66 -25.90
N ASN A 284 -3.11 5.43 -24.60
CA ASN A 284 -1.90 5.81 -23.87
C ASN A 284 -0.63 5.16 -24.44
N GLY A 285 -0.73 3.87 -24.81
CA GLY A 285 0.36 3.16 -25.47
C GLY A 285 0.78 3.78 -26.79
N ILE A 286 -0.19 4.14 -27.65
CA ILE A 286 0.05 4.80 -28.93
C ILE A 286 0.64 6.20 -28.73
N LEU A 287 0.15 6.97 -27.75
CA LEU A 287 0.61 8.32 -27.47
C LEU A 287 2.05 8.34 -26.94
N GLY A 288 2.36 7.57 -25.88
CA GLY A 288 3.63 7.66 -25.19
C GLY A 288 4.16 6.35 -24.58
N GLY A 289 3.34 5.32 -24.38
CA GLY A 289 3.71 4.14 -23.61
C GLY A 289 4.54 3.09 -24.37
N PHE A 290 4.55 3.11 -25.70
CA PHE A 290 5.27 2.12 -26.52
C PHE A 290 6.55 2.69 -27.14
N PRO A 291 7.56 1.84 -27.46
CA PRO A 291 8.81 2.29 -28.10
C PRO A 291 8.61 2.97 -29.47
N HIS A 292 7.48 2.73 -30.12
CA HIS A 292 7.09 3.34 -31.40
C HIS A 292 5.94 4.37 -31.24
N SER A 293 5.75 4.87 -30.02
CA SER A 293 4.71 5.84 -29.71
C SER A 293 4.92 7.18 -30.42
N LYS A 294 3.86 7.96 -30.54
CA LYS A 294 3.90 9.29 -31.20
C LYS A 294 4.87 10.23 -30.51
N LEU A 295 4.91 10.25 -29.17
CA LEU A 295 5.86 11.08 -28.42
C LEU A 295 7.29 10.62 -28.66
N PHE A 296 7.56 9.33 -28.55
CA PHE A 296 8.89 8.80 -28.76
C PHE A 296 9.43 9.15 -30.16
N VAL A 297 8.68 8.82 -31.21
CA VAL A 297 9.10 9.05 -32.61
C VAL A 297 9.26 10.54 -32.91
N ASN A 298 8.33 11.40 -32.52
CA ASN A 298 8.36 12.79 -32.91
C ASN A 298 9.26 13.66 -32.03
N VAL A 299 9.28 13.45 -30.71
CA VAL A 299 10.06 14.28 -29.78
C VAL A 299 11.51 13.80 -29.68
N ARG A 300 11.72 12.49 -29.54
CA ARG A 300 13.06 11.92 -29.36
C ARG A 300 13.76 11.70 -30.70
N GLU A 301 13.14 10.93 -31.60
CA GLU A 301 13.84 10.50 -32.83
C GLU A 301 13.95 11.62 -33.88
N LYS A 302 12.82 12.26 -34.22
CA LYS A 302 12.79 13.27 -35.26
C LYS A 302 13.29 14.63 -34.80
N ALA A 303 12.83 15.09 -33.63
CA ALA A 303 13.14 16.44 -33.16
C ALA A 303 14.38 16.48 -32.24
N SER A 304 14.86 15.35 -31.74
CA SER A 304 16.01 15.25 -30.81
C SER A 304 15.91 16.19 -29.58
N LEU A 305 14.69 16.50 -29.15
CA LEU A 305 14.45 17.44 -28.06
C LEU A 305 14.60 16.82 -26.66
N ALA A 306 14.46 15.50 -26.55
CA ALA A 306 14.55 14.80 -25.28
C ALA A 306 15.19 13.43 -25.48
N TYR A 307 15.95 12.99 -24.48
CA TYR A 307 16.49 11.63 -24.45
C TYR A 307 15.40 10.60 -24.11
N TYR A 308 14.38 11.02 -23.38
CA TYR A 308 13.24 10.20 -22.96
C TYR A 308 11.95 10.99 -23.17
N ALA A 309 10.93 10.36 -23.78
CA ALA A 309 9.59 10.89 -23.96
C ALA A 309 8.58 9.73 -23.88
N SER A 310 7.66 9.80 -22.93
CA SER A 310 6.62 8.79 -22.72
C SER A 310 5.32 9.43 -22.20
#